data_c3586d029f6d5022c535d225ce4f1d2f
#
_entry.id   c3586d029f6d5022c535d225ce4f1d2f
#
_cell.length_a   1.000
_cell.length_b   1.000
_cell.length_c   1.000
_cell.angle_alpha   90.00
_cell.angle_beta   90.00
_cell.angle_gamma   90.00
#
_symmetry.space_group_name_H-M   'P 1'
#
loop_
_entity.id
_entity.type
_entity.pdbx_description
1 polymer ?
#
loop_
_entity_poly.entity_id
_entity_poly.type
_entity_poly.pdbx_seq_one_letter_code
_entity_poly.pdbx_strand_id
1 'polypeptide(L)'
;MKTITASELKKKLDKDEVLLIDVRGPAEHRSECIDGAFLIPLGEISIDKLPSTKRPIVIHCRSGKRSADACAKLLASTPSLDVASLEGGIVAWSRAGFNVKKSGSTILPLDQQTQIATGFIVFSGTILGTLINPTFYILPGFIGAGLMFAGLTGWCGMAKLLAKMPWNR
;
A
#
# COMPACT_ATOMS: atom_id res chain seq x y z
N MET A 1 -19.86 4.99 8.97
CA MET A 1 -18.90 3.90 8.74
C MET A 1 -18.39 3.44 10.11
N LYS A 2 -18.41 2.13 10.38
CA LYS A 2 -17.86 1.57 11.62
C LYS A 2 -16.34 1.54 11.56
N THR A 3 -15.68 1.79 12.69
CA THR A 3 -14.24 1.61 12.88
C THR A 3 -13.97 0.66 14.02
N ILE A 4 -12.79 0.06 14.03
CA ILE A 4 -12.35 -0.86 15.07
C ILE A 4 -10.88 -0.56 15.43
N THR A 5 -10.55 -0.61 16.70
CA THR A 5 -9.17 -0.45 17.17
C THR A 5 -8.34 -1.72 16.98
N ALA A 6 -7.01 -1.60 16.99
CA ALA A 6 -6.12 -2.76 16.86
C ALA A 6 -6.34 -3.79 17.99
N SER A 7 -6.58 -3.33 19.23
CA SER A 7 -6.81 -4.21 20.38
C SER A 7 -8.13 -4.97 20.31
N GLU A 8 -9.19 -4.33 19.82
CA GLU A 8 -10.48 -5.00 19.61
C GLU A 8 -10.40 -6.00 18.45
N LEU A 9 -9.73 -5.61 17.35
CA LEU A 9 -9.50 -6.51 16.23
C LEU A 9 -8.73 -7.76 16.68
N LYS A 10 -7.66 -7.60 17.46
CA LYS A 10 -6.89 -8.75 17.97
C LYS A 10 -7.77 -9.73 18.73
N LYS A 11 -8.61 -9.25 19.66
CA LYS A 11 -9.51 -10.10 20.41
C LYS A 11 -10.50 -10.88 19.53
N LYS A 12 -10.99 -10.25 18.45
CA LYS A 12 -11.92 -10.88 17.49
C LYS A 12 -11.22 -11.88 16.58
N LEU A 13 -9.99 -11.60 16.15
CA LEU A 13 -9.19 -12.54 15.36
C LEU A 13 -8.83 -13.78 16.17
N ASP A 14 -8.46 -13.64 17.43
CA ASP A 14 -8.13 -14.78 18.32
C ASP A 14 -9.32 -15.73 18.52
N LYS A 15 -10.55 -15.23 18.38
CA LYS A 15 -11.78 -16.01 18.48
C LYS A 15 -12.37 -16.41 17.13
N ASP A 16 -11.71 -16.11 16.04
CA ASP A 16 -12.20 -16.32 14.67
C ASP A 16 -13.58 -15.68 14.38
N GLU A 17 -13.88 -14.55 15.06
CA GLU A 17 -15.16 -13.85 14.96
C GLU A 17 -15.28 -12.92 13.76
N VAL A 18 -14.18 -12.62 13.06
CA VAL A 18 -14.16 -11.68 11.93
C VAL A 18 -13.33 -12.20 10.77
N LEU A 19 -13.66 -11.74 9.57
CA LEU A 19 -12.84 -11.91 8.38
C LEU A 19 -11.99 -10.64 8.18
N LEU A 20 -10.69 -10.80 8.09
CA LEU A 20 -9.77 -9.67 7.87
C LEU A 20 -9.37 -9.57 6.40
N ILE A 21 -9.51 -8.36 5.82
CA ILE A 21 -9.16 -8.07 4.42
C ILE A 21 -8.09 -6.97 4.37
N ASP A 22 -7.02 -7.23 3.62
CA ASP A 22 -5.98 -6.26 3.29
C ASP A 22 -6.25 -5.67 1.90
N VAL A 23 -6.49 -4.34 1.83
CA VAL A 23 -6.75 -3.65 0.57
C VAL A 23 -5.51 -2.95 0.00
N ARG A 24 -4.33 -3.30 0.50
CA ARG A 24 -3.05 -2.81 -0.03
C ARG A 24 -2.68 -3.52 -1.32
N GLY A 25 -1.58 -3.07 -1.92
CA GLY A 25 -1.02 -3.75 -3.09
C GLY A 25 -0.35 -5.08 -2.72
N PRO A 26 -0.21 -6.02 -3.70
CA PRO A 26 0.44 -7.32 -3.47
C PRO A 26 1.86 -7.22 -2.91
N ALA A 27 2.65 -6.24 -3.34
CA ALA A 27 4.01 -6.03 -2.83
C ALA A 27 4.02 -5.60 -1.36
N GLU A 28 3.07 -4.73 -0.93
CA GLU A 28 2.92 -4.33 0.46
C GLU A 28 2.53 -5.52 1.34
N HIS A 29 1.56 -6.32 0.88
CA HIS A 29 1.08 -7.50 1.60
C HIS A 29 2.17 -8.57 1.73
N ARG A 30 2.95 -8.80 0.66
CA ARG A 30 4.08 -9.73 0.70
C ARG A 30 5.19 -9.26 1.65
N SER A 31 5.47 -7.96 1.73
CA SER A 31 6.53 -7.45 2.61
C SER A 31 6.17 -7.61 4.09
N GLU A 32 4.94 -7.30 4.44
CA GLU A 32 4.40 -7.48 5.79
C GLU A 32 2.88 -7.61 5.74
N CYS A 33 2.28 -8.49 6.53
CA CYS A 33 0.82 -8.60 6.63
C CYS A 33 0.41 -8.99 8.06
N ILE A 34 -0.85 -8.70 8.41
CA ILE A 34 -1.49 -9.26 9.60
C ILE A 34 -1.83 -10.71 9.26
N ASP A 35 -1.55 -11.63 10.18
CA ASP A 35 -1.83 -13.04 9.98
C ASP A 35 -3.32 -13.30 9.70
N GLY A 36 -3.61 -14.17 8.73
CA GLY A 36 -4.96 -14.51 8.32
C GLY A 36 -5.68 -13.44 7.47
N ALA A 37 -5.01 -12.34 7.10
CA ALA A 37 -5.60 -11.33 6.22
C ALA A 37 -5.67 -11.81 4.76
N PHE A 38 -6.86 -11.72 4.16
CA PHE A 38 -7.06 -11.95 2.72
C PHE A 38 -6.69 -10.70 1.92
N LEU A 39 -5.86 -10.86 0.90
CA LEU A 39 -5.49 -9.76 0.03
C LEU A 39 -6.55 -9.54 -1.05
N ILE A 40 -7.19 -8.38 -1.04
CA ILE A 40 -8.07 -7.90 -2.12
C ILE A 40 -7.75 -6.42 -2.34
N PRO A 41 -6.90 -6.05 -3.31
CA PRO A 41 -6.50 -4.66 -3.53
C PRO A 41 -7.69 -3.72 -3.72
N LEU A 42 -7.57 -2.46 -3.25
CA LEU A 42 -8.65 -1.45 -3.29
C LEU A 42 -9.27 -1.28 -4.70
N GLY A 43 -8.44 -1.37 -5.75
CA GLY A 43 -8.91 -1.28 -7.14
C GLY A 43 -9.79 -2.45 -7.58
N GLU A 44 -9.69 -3.58 -6.88
CA GLU A 44 -10.37 -4.82 -7.22
C GLU A 44 -11.50 -5.17 -6.25
N ILE A 45 -11.65 -4.44 -5.14
CA ILE A 45 -12.63 -4.78 -4.12
C ILE A 45 -14.05 -4.62 -4.64
N SER A 46 -14.82 -5.69 -4.51
CA SER A 46 -16.23 -5.78 -4.85
C SER A 46 -16.89 -6.87 -4.01
N ILE A 47 -18.23 -6.86 -3.90
CA ILE A 47 -18.98 -7.88 -3.12
C ILE A 47 -18.68 -9.28 -3.62
N ASP A 48 -18.60 -9.48 -4.94
CA ASP A 48 -18.39 -10.80 -5.57
C ASP A 48 -16.99 -11.40 -5.28
N LYS A 49 -16.02 -10.54 -4.92
CA LYS A 49 -14.66 -10.96 -4.57
C LYS A 49 -14.47 -11.23 -3.09
N LEU A 50 -15.45 -10.87 -2.26
CA LEU A 50 -15.39 -11.17 -0.84
C LEU A 50 -15.54 -12.68 -0.61
N PRO A 51 -14.73 -13.28 0.27
CA PRO A 51 -14.96 -14.66 0.68
C PRO A 51 -16.37 -14.85 1.23
N SER A 52 -17.05 -15.93 0.85
CA SER A 52 -18.39 -16.24 1.38
C SER A 52 -18.29 -16.49 2.87
N THR A 53 -18.85 -15.57 3.66
CA THR A 53 -18.80 -15.65 5.12
C THR A 53 -20.04 -14.99 5.74
N LYS A 54 -20.44 -15.51 6.89
CA LYS A 54 -21.43 -14.85 7.76
C LYS A 54 -20.77 -13.96 8.83
N ARG A 55 -19.44 -13.97 8.90
CA ARG A 55 -18.69 -13.19 9.89
C ARG A 55 -18.61 -11.72 9.46
N PRO A 56 -18.64 -10.78 10.41
CA PRO A 56 -18.32 -9.39 10.16
C PRO A 56 -16.97 -9.24 9.46
N ILE A 57 -16.86 -8.26 8.57
CA ILE A 57 -15.65 -8.02 7.79
C ILE A 57 -14.89 -6.84 8.38
N VAL A 58 -13.60 -7.00 8.61
CA VAL A 58 -12.71 -5.90 8.96
C VAL A 58 -11.73 -5.67 7.82
N ILE A 59 -11.65 -4.44 7.36
CA ILE A 59 -10.75 -4.04 6.28
C ILE A 59 -9.61 -3.21 6.85
N HIS A 60 -8.39 -3.52 6.44
CA HIS A 60 -7.25 -2.69 6.78
C HIS A 60 -6.44 -2.29 5.55
N CYS A 61 -5.68 -1.21 5.72
CA CYS A 61 -4.63 -0.80 4.79
C CYS A 61 -3.39 -0.37 5.59
N ARG A 62 -2.54 0.51 5.05
CA ARG A 62 -1.38 1.02 5.77
C ARG A 62 -1.77 1.95 6.93
N SER A 63 -2.62 2.96 6.69
CA SER A 63 -2.93 4.06 7.63
C SER A 63 -4.42 4.28 7.91
N GLY A 64 -5.32 3.45 7.37
CA GLY A 64 -6.76 3.58 7.55
C GLY A 64 -7.51 4.30 6.40
N LYS A 65 -6.84 5.10 5.56
CA LYS A 65 -7.50 5.87 4.48
C LYS A 65 -8.10 4.95 3.40
N ARG A 66 -7.28 4.10 2.78
CA ARG A 66 -7.74 3.16 1.72
C ARG A 66 -8.79 2.16 2.22
N SER A 67 -8.70 1.75 3.48
CA SER A 67 -9.71 0.84 4.08
C SER A 67 -11.03 1.55 4.32
N ALA A 68 -11.02 2.84 4.67
CA ALA A 68 -12.23 3.65 4.75
C ALA A 68 -12.91 3.79 3.38
N ASP A 69 -12.13 4.08 2.32
CA ASP A 69 -12.63 4.15 0.94
C ASP A 69 -13.22 2.80 0.48
N ALA A 70 -12.58 1.69 0.83
CA ALA A 70 -13.08 0.34 0.55
C ALA A 70 -14.40 0.05 1.26
N CYS A 71 -14.52 0.39 2.55
CA CYS A 71 -15.77 0.25 3.30
C CYS A 71 -16.89 1.08 2.67
N ALA A 72 -16.61 2.34 2.30
CA ALA A 72 -17.60 3.21 1.65
C ALA A 72 -18.08 2.62 0.32
N LYS A 73 -17.17 2.09 -0.49
CA LYS A 73 -17.50 1.43 -1.76
C LYS A 73 -18.39 0.20 -1.58
N LEU A 74 -18.09 -0.65 -0.61
CA LEU A 74 -18.88 -1.85 -0.32
C LEU A 74 -20.27 -1.51 0.25
N LEU A 75 -20.35 -0.53 1.15
CA LEU A 75 -21.62 -0.08 1.74
C LEU A 75 -22.52 0.62 0.74
N ALA A 76 -21.94 1.31 -0.27
CA ALA A 76 -22.71 1.88 -1.38
C ALA A 76 -23.41 0.80 -2.22
N SER A 77 -22.79 -0.38 -2.37
CA SER A 77 -23.37 -1.53 -3.09
C SER A 77 -24.28 -2.39 -2.22
N THR A 78 -23.95 -2.51 -0.94
CA THR A 78 -24.70 -3.35 0.03
C THR A 78 -24.76 -2.67 1.40
N PRO A 79 -25.77 -1.79 1.66
CA PRO A 79 -25.85 -1.02 2.89
C PRO A 79 -25.99 -1.88 4.18
N SER A 80 -26.46 -3.11 4.06
CA SER A 80 -26.63 -4.04 5.18
C SER A 80 -25.37 -4.84 5.53
N LEU A 81 -24.26 -4.64 4.80
CA LEU A 81 -23.01 -5.36 5.04
C LEU A 81 -22.39 -4.94 6.38
N ASP A 82 -22.06 -5.92 7.23
CA ASP A 82 -21.35 -5.63 8.48
C ASP A 82 -19.85 -5.53 8.22
N VAL A 83 -19.41 -4.31 7.94
CA VAL A 83 -18.02 -4.00 7.61
C VAL A 83 -17.48 -2.84 8.45
N ALA A 84 -16.24 -2.97 8.92
CA ALA A 84 -15.53 -1.95 9.68
C ALA A 84 -14.11 -1.72 9.14
N SER A 85 -13.59 -0.51 9.31
CA SER A 85 -12.20 -0.15 8.97
C SER A 85 -11.32 -0.19 10.21
N LEU A 86 -10.12 -0.79 10.11
CA LEU A 86 -9.11 -0.75 11.16
C LEU A 86 -8.53 0.66 11.27
N GLU A 87 -8.69 1.30 12.42
CA GLU A 87 -8.14 2.62 12.71
C GLU A 87 -6.62 2.60 12.63
N GLY A 88 -6.06 3.56 11.87
CA GLY A 88 -4.61 3.65 11.66
C GLY A 88 -3.97 2.47 10.92
N GLY A 89 -4.77 1.50 10.45
CA GLY A 89 -4.32 0.38 9.63
C GLY A 89 -3.25 -0.50 10.27
N ILE A 90 -2.40 -1.15 9.45
CA ILE A 90 -1.33 -2.03 9.93
C ILE A 90 -0.27 -1.27 10.75
N VAL A 91 -0.13 0.04 10.55
CA VAL A 91 0.78 0.88 11.36
C VAL A 91 0.31 0.95 12.81
N ALA A 92 -1.00 1.16 13.04
CA ALA A 92 -1.56 1.15 14.40
C ALA A 92 -1.51 -0.24 15.03
N TRP A 93 -1.75 -1.30 14.24
CA TRP A 93 -1.59 -2.69 14.67
C TRP A 93 -0.17 -2.97 15.18
N SER A 94 0.84 -2.59 14.40
CA SER A 94 2.25 -2.77 14.78
C SER A 94 2.65 -1.92 16.00
N ARG A 95 2.14 -0.66 16.08
CA ARG A 95 2.37 0.21 17.26
C ARG A 95 1.74 -0.33 18.54
N ALA A 96 0.64 -1.05 18.43
CA ALA A 96 0.02 -1.73 19.57
C ALA A 96 0.79 -2.98 20.02
N GLY A 97 1.93 -3.30 19.39
CA GLY A 97 2.80 -4.42 19.73
C GLY A 97 2.33 -5.76 19.18
N PHE A 98 1.35 -5.79 18.30
CA PHE A 98 0.87 -7.02 17.69
C PHE A 98 1.76 -7.47 16.53
N ASN A 99 1.96 -8.78 16.41
CA ASN A 99 2.82 -9.36 15.40
C ASN A 99 2.25 -9.13 14.00
N VAL A 100 3.17 -8.80 13.08
CA VAL A 100 2.96 -8.84 11.64
C VAL A 100 3.82 -9.95 11.06
N LYS A 101 3.28 -10.75 10.15
CA LYS A 101 4.09 -11.66 9.35
C LYS A 101 4.91 -10.83 8.38
N LYS A 102 6.22 -10.82 8.56
CA LYS A 102 7.15 -10.26 7.57
C LYS A 102 7.59 -11.41 6.68
N SER A 103 7.24 -11.34 5.41
CA SER A 103 7.85 -12.23 4.44
C SER A 103 9.32 -11.84 4.34
N GLY A 104 10.22 -12.80 4.36
CA GLY A 104 11.65 -12.56 4.09
C GLY A 104 11.94 -12.12 2.65
N SER A 105 10.94 -11.60 1.96
CA SER A 105 11.06 -11.01 0.64
C SER A 105 11.90 -9.74 0.74
N THR A 106 13.10 -9.79 0.19
CA THR A 106 14.05 -8.68 0.07
C THR A 106 13.59 -7.58 -0.89
N ILE A 107 12.32 -7.61 -1.33
CA ILE A 107 11.79 -6.60 -2.26
C ILE A 107 11.53 -5.32 -1.49
N LEU A 108 12.31 -4.30 -1.81
CA LEU A 108 12.17 -2.96 -1.25
C LEU A 108 10.76 -2.39 -1.52
N PRO A 109 10.18 -1.63 -0.59
CA PRO A 109 8.94 -0.88 -0.83
C PRO A 109 9.06 -0.02 -2.10
N LEU A 110 7.95 0.12 -2.82
CA LEU A 110 7.92 0.83 -4.10
C LEU A 110 8.46 2.28 -3.99
N ASP A 111 8.18 2.94 -2.87
CA ASP A 111 8.69 4.29 -2.59
C ASP A 111 10.22 4.32 -2.54
N GLN A 112 10.84 3.33 -1.87
CA GLN A 112 12.29 3.21 -1.78
C GLN A 112 12.91 2.85 -3.14
N GLN A 113 12.28 1.95 -3.90
CA GLN A 113 12.72 1.64 -5.27
C GLN A 113 12.70 2.89 -6.15
N THR A 114 11.65 3.70 -6.05
CA THR A 114 11.53 4.96 -6.80
C THR A 114 12.62 5.94 -6.41
N GLN A 115 12.89 6.12 -5.11
CA GLN A 115 13.96 7.00 -4.63
C GLN A 115 15.34 6.56 -5.10
N ILE A 116 15.64 5.26 -5.05
CA ILE A 116 16.91 4.71 -5.52
C ILE A 116 17.07 4.92 -7.03
N ALA A 117 16.03 4.60 -7.81
CA ALA A 117 16.07 4.73 -9.26
C ALA A 117 16.25 6.19 -9.70
N THR A 118 15.45 7.11 -9.16
CA THR A 118 15.56 8.54 -9.48
C THR A 118 16.87 9.15 -8.99
N GLY A 119 17.30 8.79 -7.77
CA GLY A 119 18.58 9.24 -7.21
C GLY A 119 19.77 8.76 -8.03
N PHE A 120 19.75 7.52 -8.50
CA PHE A 120 20.80 6.97 -9.37
C PHE A 120 20.90 7.72 -10.70
N ILE A 121 19.76 8.03 -11.35
CA ILE A 121 19.75 8.78 -12.61
C ILE A 121 20.28 10.20 -12.40
N VAL A 122 19.86 10.88 -11.35
CA VAL A 122 20.33 12.24 -11.01
C VAL A 122 21.82 12.24 -10.74
N PHE A 123 22.31 11.32 -9.92
CA PHE A 123 23.72 11.20 -9.58
C PHE A 123 24.59 10.90 -10.80
N SER A 124 24.20 9.91 -11.60
CA SER A 124 24.93 9.54 -12.82
C SER A 124 24.92 10.66 -13.86
N GLY A 125 23.77 11.30 -14.08
CA GLY A 125 23.64 12.41 -15.02
C GLY A 125 24.49 13.62 -14.61
N THR A 126 24.62 13.89 -13.31
CA THR A 126 25.48 14.98 -12.79
C THR A 126 26.94 14.65 -13.01
N ILE A 127 27.39 13.43 -12.72
CA ILE A 127 28.80 13.02 -12.97
C ILE A 127 29.12 13.11 -14.46
N LEU A 128 28.29 12.57 -15.34
CA LEU A 128 28.49 12.61 -16.79
C LEU A 128 28.49 14.05 -17.32
N GLY A 129 27.60 14.91 -16.77
CA GLY A 129 27.58 16.35 -17.13
C GLY A 129 28.85 17.09 -16.75
N THR A 130 29.47 16.71 -15.63
CA THR A 130 30.70 17.34 -15.14
C THR A 130 31.94 16.82 -15.85
N LEU A 131 32.02 15.51 -16.11
CA LEU A 131 33.26 14.88 -16.59
C LEU A 131 33.32 14.72 -18.11
N ILE A 132 32.18 14.61 -18.80
CA ILE A 132 32.12 14.27 -20.23
C ILE A 132 31.56 15.43 -21.05
N ASN A 133 30.30 15.81 -20.83
CA ASN A 133 29.65 16.87 -21.62
C ASN A 133 28.49 17.50 -20.82
N PRO A 134 28.42 18.84 -20.76
CA PRO A 134 27.33 19.56 -20.04
C PRO A 134 25.91 19.21 -20.51
N THR A 135 25.73 18.65 -21.70
CA THR A 135 24.42 18.21 -22.21
C THR A 135 23.76 17.17 -21.31
N PHE A 136 24.56 16.38 -20.59
CA PHE A 136 24.01 15.37 -19.66
C PHE A 136 23.29 15.96 -18.45
N TYR A 137 23.42 17.27 -18.14
CA TYR A 137 22.62 17.94 -17.11
C TYR A 137 21.12 18.00 -17.42
N ILE A 138 20.72 17.74 -18.66
CA ILE A 138 19.30 17.63 -19.02
C ILE A 138 18.64 16.49 -18.26
N LEU A 139 19.35 15.37 -17.99
CA LEU A 139 18.80 14.21 -17.26
C LEU A 139 18.38 14.55 -15.82
N PRO A 140 19.26 15.05 -14.94
CA PRO A 140 18.87 15.45 -13.59
C PRO A 140 17.83 16.58 -13.60
N GLY A 141 17.89 17.51 -14.54
CA GLY A 141 16.88 18.57 -14.69
C GLY A 141 15.48 18.00 -14.98
N PHE A 142 15.37 17.07 -15.93
CA PHE A 142 14.11 16.41 -16.27
C PHE A 142 13.54 15.60 -15.10
N ILE A 143 14.40 14.83 -14.42
CA ILE A 143 13.97 14.06 -13.23
C ILE A 143 13.52 14.99 -12.11
N GLY A 144 14.23 16.10 -11.86
CA GLY A 144 13.85 17.09 -10.85
C GLY A 144 12.48 17.71 -11.13
N ALA A 145 12.21 18.12 -12.37
CA ALA A 145 10.90 18.61 -12.78
C ALA A 145 9.78 17.56 -12.60
N GLY A 146 10.06 16.31 -12.96
CA GLY A 146 9.14 15.19 -12.74
C GLY A 146 8.82 14.92 -11.27
N LEU A 147 9.82 15.04 -10.37
CA LEU A 147 9.62 14.90 -8.94
C LEU A 147 8.79 16.05 -8.35
N MET A 148 9.00 17.30 -8.81
CA MET A 148 8.18 18.43 -8.41
C MET A 148 6.72 18.22 -8.84
N PHE A 149 6.50 17.81 -10.09
CA PHE A 149 5.16 17.49 -10.58
C PHE A 149 4.50 16.37 -9.78
N ALA A 150 5.23 15.30 -9.48
CA ALA A 150 4.73 14.19 -8.66
C ALA A 150 4.36 14.63 -7.23
N GLY A 151 5.16 15.52 -6.63
CA GLY A 151 4.87 16.08 -5.31
C GLY A 151 3.60 16.92 -5.26
N LEU A 152 3.35 17.72 -6.31
CA LEU A 152 2.16 18.59 -6.40
C LEU A 152 0.87 17.83 -6.74
N THR A 153 0.96 16.83 -7.61
CA THR A 153 -0.22 16.12 -8.14
C THR A 153 -0.49 14.77 -7.47
N GLY A 154 0.48 14.23 -6.71
CA GLY A 154 0.42 12.86 -6.19
C GLY A 154 0.60 11.78 -7.27
N TRP A 155 0.90 12.18 -8.54
CA TRP A 155 1.05 11.24 -9.64
C TRP A 155 2.54 11.06 -10.01
N CYS A 156 3.08 9.88 -9.77
CA CYS A 156 4.48 9.55 -10.09
C CYS A 156 4.55 8.49 -11.20
N GLY A 157 5.06 8.89 -12.37
CA GLY A 157 5.25 7.99 -13.52
C GLY A 157 6.25 6.87 -13.23
N MET A 158 7.35 7.16 -12.53
CA MET A 158 8.37 6.18 -12.15
C MET A 158 7.81 5.12 -11.21
N ALA A 159 7.01 5.51 -10.21
CA ALA A 159 6.36 4.56 -9.32
C ALA A 159 5.40 3.62 -10.07
N LYS A 160 4.64 4.13 -11.04
CA LYS A 160 3.76 3.31 -11.89
C LYS A 160 4.54 2.37 -12.80
N LEU A 161 5.68 2.80 -13.33
CA LEU A 161 6.56 1.97 -14.14
C LEU A 161 7.11 0.82 -13.30
N LEU A 162 7.68 1.12 -12.13
CA LEU A 162 8.24 0.12 -11.21
C LEU A 162 7.18 -0.86 -10.70
N ALA A 163 5.94 -0.40 -10.45
CA ALA A 163 4.83 -1.25 -10.04
C ALA A 163 4.47 -2.34 -11.08
N LYS A 164 4.76 -2.12 -12.38
CA LYS A 164 4.52 -3.08 -13.45
C LYS A 164 5.65 -4.11 -13.62
N MET A 165 6.78 -3.92 -12.96
CA MET A 165 7.92 -4.82 -13.07
C MET A 165 7.62 -6.20 -12.47
N PRO A 166 8.20 -7.30 -13.02
CA PRO A 166 7.86 -8.67 -12.63
C PRO A 166 8.11 -8.97 -11.15
N TRP A 167 9.07 -8.29 -10.51
CA TRP A 167 9.34 -8.44 -9.07
C TRP A 167 8.35 -7.69 -8.16
N ASN A 168 7.52 -6.80 -8.72
CA ASN A 168 6.50 -6.05 -7.98
C ASN A 168 5.05 -6.53 -8.26
N ARG A 169 4.91 -7.51 -9.15
CA ARG A 169 3.62 -8.16 -9.46
C ARG A 169 3.28 -9.28 -8.50
#